data_d75ae25314821a16bf2a49fd7e92be64
#
_entry.id   d75ae25314821a16bf2a49fd7e92be64
#
_cell.length_a   1.000
_cell.length_b   1.000
_cell.length_c   1.000
_cell.angle_alpha   90.00
_cell.angle_beta   90.00
_cell.angle_gamma   90.00
#
_symmetry.space_group_name_H-M   'P 1'
#
loop_
_entity.id
_entity.type
_entity.pdbx_description
1 polymer ?
#
loop_
_entity_poly.entity_id
_entity_poly.type
_entity_poly.pdbx_seq_one_letter_code
_entity_poly.pdbx_strand_id
1 'polypeptide(L)'
;MPLRWDFVEIVDRLQLVILAAENALRLEQAVYGLDVRDERQLQTLLADGLKAHYEVAREVHYPSTVGKKLTHRQRCDVVLTPRGKPLRLDSAPPGLFDSPNLAAPEEALWLEVKVAYQFREGGVRNERYGGQWRNAIVEDLRKMEAEPRISEAGLVLIVFLESAALLEKDLELFEDVLARKEVLAGFRQVRGVRILDRIGHHLCAVAVWPTIQR
;
A
#
# COMPACT_ATOMS: atom_id res chain seq x y z
N MET A 1 13.45 -18.47 -3.92
CA MET A 1 12.22 -19.04 -3.34
C MET A 1 11.03 -18.51 -4.12
N PRO A 2 9.97 -19.30 -4.41
CA PRO A 2 8.75 -18.73 -4.96
C PRO A 2 8.15 -17.77 -3.92
N LEU A 3 7.61 -16.64 -4.39
CA LEU A 3 6.88 -15.68 -3.56
C LEU A 3 5.73 -16.40 -2.86
N ARG A 4 5.58 -16.20 -1.55
CA ARG A 4 4.45 -16.75 -0.77
C ARG A 4 3.15 -16.01 -1.06
N TRP A 5 3.29 -14.75 -1.47
CA TRP A 5 2.18 -13.84 -1.72
C TRP A 5 2.06 -13.55 -3.20
N ASP A 6 0.85 -13.67 -3.73
CA ASP A 6 0.54 -13.31 -5.10
C ASP A 6 0.17 -11.83 -5.19
N PHE A 7 1.10 -11.01 -5.68
CA PHE A 7 0.88 -9.57 -5.84
C PHE A 7 -0.17 -9.24 -6.91
N VAL A 8 -0.44 -10.13 -7.86
CA VAL A 8 -1.54 -9.98 -8.82
C VAL A 8 -2.86 -10.10 -8.07
N GLU A 9 -3.02 -11.12 -7.24
CA GLU A 9 -4.21 -11.28 -6.41
C GLU A 9 -4.39 -10.09 -5.46
N ILE A 10 -3.32 -9.61 -4.83
CA ILE A 10 -3.39 -8.46 -3.92
C ILE A 10 -3.91 -7.21 -4.66
N VAL A 11 -3.34 -6.87 -5.83
CA VAL A 11 -3.77 -5.67 -6.56
C VAL A 11 -5.21 -5.80 -7.08
N ASP A 12 -5.63 -7.00 -7.49
CA ASP A 12 -7.02 -7.25 -7.91
C ASP A 12 -8.00 -7.03 -6.77
N ARG A 13 -7.67 -7.49 -5.55
CA ARG A 13 -8.49 -7.25 -4.36
C ARG A 13 -8.55 -5.78 -3.98
N LEU A 14 -7.42 -5.07 -4.02
CA LEU A 14 -7.37 -3.63 -3.77
C LEU A 14 -8.23 -2.86 -4.79
N GLN A 15 -8.18 -3.23 -6.06
CA GLN A 15 -9.06 -2.65 -7.09
C GLN A 15 -10.54 -2.84 -6.76
N LEU A 16 -10.93 -4.06 -6.37
CA LEU A 16 -12.33 -4.36 -6.01
C LEU A 16 -12.80 -3.55 -4.81
N VAL A 17 -11.95 -3.33 -3.81
CA VAL A 17 -12.26 -2.47 -2.65
C VAL A 17 -12.52 -1.04 -3.08
N ILE A 18 -11.65 -0.47 -3.93
CA ILE A 18 -11.81 0.90 -4.45
C ILE A 18 -13.07 1.01 -5.32
N LEU A 19 -13.29 0.04 -6.22
CA LEU A 19 -14.46 0.01 -7.09
C LEU A 19 -15.76 -0.05 -6.28
N ALA A 20 -15.82 -0.90 -5.26
CA ALA A 20 -16.98 -1.03 -4.39
C ALA A 20 -17.26 0.28 -3.63
N ALA A 21 -16.23 0.93 -3.10
CA ALA A 21 -16.36 2.19 -2.38
C ALA A 21 -16.80 3.33 -3.31
N GLU A 22 -16.25 3.43 -4.52
CA GLU A 22 -16.66 4.44 -5.50
C GLU A 22 -18.11 4.23 -5.96
N ASN A 23 -18.51 2.97 -6.17
CA ASN A 23 -19.91 2.65 -6.50
C ASN A 23 -20.87 2.98 -5.37
N ALA A 24 -20.50 2.76 -4.11
CA ALA A 24 -21.31 3.14 -2.95
C ALA A 24 -21.54 4.66 -2.90
N LEU A 25 -20.49 5.46 -3.07
CA LEU A 25 -20.59 6.92 -3.12
C LEU A 25 -21.47 7.41 -4.27
N ARG A 26 -21.45 6.74 -5.42
CA ARG A 26 -22.33 7.06 -6.56
C ARG A 26 -23.78 6.73 -6.27
N LEU A 27 -24.07 5.59 -5.64
CA LEU A 27 -25.43 5.20 -5.26
C LEU A 27 -26.02 6.16 -4.23
N GLU A 28 -25.22 6.67 -3.32
CA GLU A 28 -25.59 7.68 -2.32
C GLU A 28 -25.70 9.09 -2.91
N GLN A 29 -25.39 9.27 -4.20
CA GLN A 29 -25.30 10.58 -4.86
C GLN A 29 -24.38 11.54 -4.11
N ALA A 30 -23.30 11.01 -3.53
CA ALA A 30 -22.34 11.80 -2.77
C ALA A 30 -21.70 12.88 -3.63
N VAL A 31 -21.63 14.09 -3.09
CA VAL A 31 -21.01 15.24 -3.76
C VAL A 31 -19.51 15.03 -3.92
N TYR A 32 -18.91 14.27 -3.01
CA TYR A 32 -17.47 13.98 -2.97
C TYR A 32 -17.20 12.52 -3.31
N GLY A 33 -16.09 12.26 -4.01
CA GLY A 33 -15.58 10.94 -4.34
C GLY A 33 -14.49 10.44 -3.37
N LEU A 34 -13.83 9.36 -3.74
CA LEU A 34 -12.66 8.86 -2.99
C LEU A 34 -11.47 9.81 -3.04
N ASP A 35 -11.40 10.66 -4.03
CA ASP A 35 -10.32 11.61 -4.28
C ASP A 35 -10.25 12.79 -3.30
N VAL A 36 -11.21 12.91 -2.38
CA VAL A 36 -11.14 13.87 -1.25
C VAL A 36 -10.71 13.23 0.06
N ARG A 37 -10.58 11.90 0.10
CA ARG A 37 -10.11 11.18 1.29
C ARG A 37 -8.61 11.37 1.46
N ASP A 38 -8.16 11.54 2.69
CA ASP A 38 -6.75 11.55 3.01
C ASP A 38 -6.11 10.16 2.96
N GLU A 39 -4.78 10.10 3.04
CA GLU A 39 -4.01 8.85 3.00
C GLU A 39 -4.47 7.86 4.07
N ARG A 40 -4.70 8.33 5.30
CA ARG A 40 -5.12 7.47 6.43
C ARG A 40 -6.52 6.88 6.22
N GLN A 41 -7.44 7.65 5.64
CA GLN A 41 -8.78 7.18 5.32
C GLN A 41 -8.74 6.11 4.23
N LEU A 42 -7.90 6.29 3.21
CA LEU A 42 -7.71 5.30 2.15
C LEU A 42 -6.99 4.05 2.66
N GLN A 43 -5.97 4.17 3.50
CA GLN A 43 -5.34 3.03 4.18
C GLN A 43 -6.38 2.23 5.00
N THR A 44 -7.28 2.93 5.70
CA THR A 44 -8.36 2.28 6.46
C THR A 44 -9.30 1.51 5.54
N LEU A 45 -9.73 2.15 4.46
CA LEU A 45 -10.61 1.55 3.46
C LEU A 45 -10.00 0.26 2.89
N LEU A 46 -8.73 0.30 2.46
CA LEU A 46 -8.04 -0.86 1.91
C LEU A 46 -7.89 -1.98 2.94
N ALA A 47 -7.45 -1.64 4.14
CA ALA A 47 -7.29 -2.61 5.23
C ALA A 47 -8.61 -3.30 5.58
N ASP A 48 -9.70 -2.55 5.68
CA ASP A 48 -11.02 -3.11 6.00
C ASP A 48 -11.55 -4.02 4.87
N GLY A 49 -11.33 -3.63 3.63
CA GLY A 49 -11.71 -4.46 2.48
C GLY A 49 -10.94 -5.78 2.38
N LEU A 50 -9.66 -5.79 2.80
CA LEU A 50 -8.83 -6.98 2.79
C LEU A 50 -9.18 -7.99 3.91
N LYS A 51 -9.84 -7.56 4.99
CA LYS A 51 -10.25 -8.45 6.12
C LYS A 51 -11.12 -9.63 5.73
N ALA A 52 -11.82 -9.53 4.59
CA ALA A 52 -12.61 -10.65 4.10
C ALA A 52 -11.74 -11.87 3.70
N HIS A 53 -10.47 -11.65 3.40
CA HIS A 53 -9.55 -12.63 2.81
C HIS A 53 -8.34 -12.96 3.67
N TYR A 54 -7.90 -12.00 4.51
CA TYR A 54 -6.67 -12.06 5.30
C TYR A 54 -6.94 -11.63 6.74
N GLU A 55 -6.05 -12.02 7.65
CA GLU A 55 -5.89 -11.28 8.89
C GLU A 55 -5.14 -10.00 8.57
N VAL A 56 -5.62 -8.87 9.08
CA VAL A 56 -5.09 -7.54 8.75
C VAL A 56 -4.73 -6.80 10.03
N ALA A 57 -3.47 -6.44 10.17
CA ALA A 57 -2.98 -5.53 11.20
C ALA A 57 -2.57 -4.19 10.57
N ARG A 58 -2.72 -3.08 11.31
CA ARG A 58 -2.41 -1.73 10.86
C ARG A 58 -1.43 -1.06 11.78
N GLU A 59 -0.63 -0.12 11.25
CA GLU A 59 0.32 0.66 12.04
C GLU A 59 1.24 -0.23 12.89
N VAL A 60 1.71 -1.32 12.29
CA VAL A 60 2.52 -2.33 12.96
C VAL A 60 3.97 -1.90 13.03
N HIS A 61 4.56 -1.92 14.20
CA HIS A 61 5.99 -1.63 14.34
C HIS A 61 6.85 -2.65 13.59
N TYR A 62 7.86 -2.17 12.88
CA TYR A 62 8.84 -3.04 12.24
C TYR A 62 9.58 -3.89 13.28
N PRO A 63 9.79 -5.20 13.01
CA PRO A 63 10.37 -6.13 13.99
C PRO A 63 11.73 -5.69 14.53
N SER A 64 12.61 -5.10 13.71
CA SER A 64 13.92 -4.60 14.14
C SER A 64 13.86 -3.40 15.10
N THR A 65 12.69 -2.79 15.24
CA THR A 65 12.50 -1.64 16.15
C THR A 65 11.99 -2.04 17.53
N VAL A 66 11.68 -3.32 17.75
CA VAL A 66 11.28 -3.86 19.06
C VAL A 66 12.41 -3.63 20.06
N GLY A 67 12.09 -3.02 21.21
CA GLY A 67 13.09 -2.61 22.22
C GLY A 67 13.67 -1.21 22.08
N LYS A 68 13.52 -0.52 20.94
CA LYS A 68 13.91 0.88 20.80
C LYS A 68 12.90 1.81 21.50
N LYS A 69 13.31 3.07 21.79
CA LYS A 69 12.37 4.09 22.31
C LYS A 69 11.20 4.27 21.34
N LEU A 70 9.99 4.44 21.86
CA LEU A 70 8.74 4.57 21.07
C LEU A 70 8.82 5.65 19.98
N THR A 71 9.51 6.75 20.26
CA THR A 71 9.71 7.86 19.30
C THR A 71 10.55 7.50 18.08
N HIS A 72 11.29 6.39 18.14
CA HIS A 72 12.15 5.92 17.05
C HIS A 72 11.64 4.64 16.38
N ARG A 73 10.44 4.20 16.75
CA ARG A 73 9.84 3.00 16.15
C ARG A 73 9.07 3.38 14.90
N GLN A 74 9.61 2.98 13.76
CA GLN A 74 8.89 3.07 12.50
C GLN A 74 7.77 2.02 12.45
N ARG A 75 6.70 2.32 11.71
CA ARG A 75 5.55 1.45 11.54
C ARG A 75 5.30 1.21 10.07
N CYS A 76 4.79 0.03 9.76
CA CYS A 76 4.23 -0.32 8.47
C CYS A 76 2.73 -0.06 8.48
N ASP A 77 2.20 0.47 7.40
CA ASP A 77 0.80 0.90 7.31
C ASP A 77 -0.18 -0.28 7.41
N VAL A 78 0.08 -1.36 6.65
CA VAL A 78 -0.78 -2.55 6.58
C VAL A 78 0.08 -3.80 6.57
N VAL A 79 -0.25 -4.77 7.41
CA VAL A 79 0.39 -6.09 7.43
C VAL A 79 -0.68 -7.16 7.26
N LEU A 80 -0.48 -8.03 6.28
CA LEU A 80 -1.38 -9.14 5.98
C LEU A 80 -0.77 -10.46 6.42
N THR A 81 -1.59 -11.31 7.01
CA THR A 81 -1.23 -12.70 7.28
C THR A 81 -2.33 -13.64 6.78
N PRO A 82 -2.03 -14.92 6.57
CA PRO A 82 -3.05 -15.89 6.18
C PRO A 82 -4.24 -15.87 7.14
N ARG A 83 -5.44 -16.05 6.60
CA ARG A 83 -6.68 -16.03 7.38
C ARG A 83 -6.62 -17.03 8.55
N GLY A 84 -7.03 -16.57 9.74
CA GLY A 84 -6.99 -17.35 10.97
C GLY A 84 -5.60 -17.47 11.61
N LYS A 85 -4.60 -16.73 11.11
CA LYS A 85 -3.25 -16.69 11.67
C LYS A 85 -2.84 -15.26 12.01
N PRO A 86 -3.25 -14.71 13.16
CA PRO A 86 -2.84 -13.35 13.55
C PRO A 86 -1.32 -13.20 13.63
N LEU A 87 -0.84 -11.99 13.31
CA LEU A 87 0.59 -11.67 13.37
C LEU A 87 1.11 -11.72 14.81
N ARG A 88 2.26 -12.34 15.00
CA ARG A 88 3.05 -12.31 16.22
C ARG A 88 4.36 -11.57 16.01
N LEU A 89 4.62 -10.54 16.81
CA LEU A 89 5.86 -9.75 16.75
C LEU A 89 6.93 -10.24 17.74
N ASP A 90 6.51 -10.93 18.81
CA ASP A 90 7.43 -11.37 19.85
C ASP A 90 8.42 -12.40 19.33
N SER A 91 9.70 -12.21 19.67
CA SER A 91 10.78 -13.14 19.36
C SER A 91 10.93 -14.26 20.40
N ALA A 92 10.15 -14.19 21.49
CA ALA A 92 10.15 -15.26 22.49
C ALA A 92 9.58 -16.56 21.88
N PRO A 93 10.13 -17.73 22.22
CA PRO A 93 9.55 -19.00 21.80
C PRO A 93 8.09 -19.08 22.28
N PRO A 94 7.21 -19.77 21.51
CA PRO A 94 5.82 -19.92 21.91
C PRO A 94 5.72 -20.48 23.34
N GLY A 95 5.00 -19.78 24.20
CA GLY A 95 4.68 -20.28 25.53
C GLY A 95 3.70 -21.47 25.44
N LEU A 96 3.60 -22.24 26.50
CA LEU A 96 2.72 -23.40 26.57
C LEU A 96 1.23 -23.07 26.32
N PHE A 97 0.85 -21.82 26.55
CA PHE A 97 -0.52 -21.29 26.40
C PHE A 97 -0.70 -20.38 25.16
N ASP A 98 0.34 -20.18 24.36
CA ASP A 98 0.22 -19.41 23.13
C ASP A 98 -0.57 -20.20 22.09
N SER A 99 -1.39 -19.49 21.33
CA SER A 99 -2.09 -20.10 20.20
C SER A 99 -1.06 -20.67 19.21
N PRO A 100 -1.16 -21.96 18.82
CA PRO A 100 -0.24 -22.52 17.83
C PRO A 100 -0.44 -21.92 16.42
N ASN A 101 -1.45 -21.09 16.27
CA ASN A 101 -1.88 -20.58 14.96
C ASN A 101 -1.54 -19.09 14.77
N LEU A 102 -0.30 -18.72 15.09
CA LEU A 102 0.21 -17.35 14.87
C LEU A 102 1.16 -17.32 13.69
N ALA A 103 1.12 -16.24 12.91
CA ALA A 103 2.05 -15.99 11.80
C ALA A 103 3.29 -15.24 12.30
N ALA A 104 4.48 -15.71 11.93
CA ALA A 104 5.71 -14.97 12.15
C ALA A 104 5.82 -13.75 11.19
N PRO A 105 6.62 -12.74 11.53
CA PRO A 105 6.85 -11.59 10.64
C PRO A 105 7.33 -11.98 9.24
N GLU A 106 8.10 -13.06 9.15
CA GLU A 106 8.65 -13.62 7.91
C GLU A 106 7.58 -14.32 7.04
N GLU A 107 6.40 -14.62 7.60
CA GLU A 107 5.26 -15.22 6.90
C GLU A 107 4.24 -14.17 6.44
N ALA A 108 4.35 -12.94 6.91
CA ALA A 108 3.46 -11.85 6.62
C ALA A 108 3.87 -11.08 5.35
N LEU A 109 2.89 -10.45 4.70
CA LEU A 109 3.11 -9.43 3.67
C LEU A 109 3.00 -8.05 4.30
N TRP A 110 4.07 -7.26 4.17
CA TRP A 110 4.18 -5.92 4.72
C TRP A 110 3.97 -4.88 3.62
N LEU A 111 2.98 -4.01 3.78
CA LEU A 111 2.58 -3.04 2.76
C LEU A 111 2.68 -1.61 3.30
N GLU A 112 3.53 -0.81 2.67
CA GLU A 112 3.49 0.65 2.81
C GLU A 112 2.53 1.22 1.78
N VAL A 113 1.70 2.17 2.19
CA VAL A 113 0.66 2.75 1.34
C VAL A 113 0.90 4.23 1.16
N LYS A 114 0.95 4.67 -0.08
CA LYS A 114 1.06 6.07 -0.45
C LYS A 114 -0.09 6.50 -1.32
N VAL A 115 -0.46 7.77 -1.21
CA VAL A 115 -1.51 8.36 -2.01
C VAL A 115 -1.00 9.60 -2.73
N ALA A 116 -1.36 9.73 -3.99
CA ALA A 116 -1.02 10.88 -4.81
C ALA A 116 -2.24 11.45 -5.53
N TYR A 117 -2.36 12.76 -5.54
CA TYR A 117 -3.48 13.49 -6.16
C TYR A 117 -2.94 14.47 -7.19
N GLN A 118 -3.32 14.29 -8.46
CA GLN A 118 -2.91 15.21 -9.52
C GLN A 118 -3.54 16.59 -9.37
N PHE A 119 -4.76 16.63 -8.87
CA PHE A 119 -5.50 17.85 -8.59
C PHE A 119 -5.80 18.00 -7.11
N ARG A 120 -5.98 19.22 -6.66
CA ARG A 120 -6.53 19.59 -5.36
C ARG A 120 -8.02 19.84 -5.48
N GLU A 121 -8.65 20.12 -4.36
CA GLU A 121 -10.06 20.55 -4.32
C GLU A 121 -10.34 21.65 -5.34
N GLY A 122 -11.50 21.54 -6.03
CA GLY A 122 -11.88 22.47 -7.10
C GLY A 122 -11.16 22.25 -8.43
N GLY A 123 -10.43 21.13 -8.62
CA GLY A 123 -9.76 20.80 -9.89
C GLY A 123 -8.47 21.59 -10.14
N VAL A 124 -7.93 22.24 -9.13
CA VAL A 124 -6.67 22.98 -9.23
C VAL A 124 -5.49 22.00 -9.32
N ARG A 125 -4.64 22.14 -10.33
CA ARG A 125 -3.48 21.27 -10.51
C ARG A 125 -2.54 21.31 -9.31
N ASN A 126 -2.15 20.13 -8.82
CA ASN A 126 -1.19 20.02 -7.73
C ASN A 126 0.25 20.09 -8.27
N GLU A 127 0.88 21.25 -8.16
CA GLU A 127 2.24 21.46 -8.66
C GLU A 127 3.30 20.53 -8.01
N ARG A 128 3.02 20.04 -6.82
CA ARG A 128 3.92 19.13 -6.09
C ARG A 128 3.66 17.64 -6.37
N TYR A 129 2.64 17.31 -7.15
CA TYR A 129 2.18 15.96 -7.40
C TYR A 129 3.32 14.97 -7.69
N GLY A 130 4.09 15.19 -8.75
CA GLY A 130 5.07 14.20 -9.20
C GLY A 130 6.31 14.09 -8.30
N GLY A 131 6.84 15.19 -7.79
CA GLY A 131 8.08 15.20 -7.01
C GLY A 131 7.89 14.68 -5.58
N GLN A 132 6.74 14.95 -4.98
CA GLN A 132 6.49 14.64 -3.59
C GLN A 132 6.36 13.13 -3.34
N TRP A 133 5.52 12.43 -4.10
CA TRP A 133 5.29 11.02 -3.87
C TRP A 133 6.47 10.14 -4.30
N ARG A 134 7.15 10.46 -5.41
CA ARG A 134 8.29 9.66 -5.91
C ARG A 134 9.44 9.57 -4.91
N ASN A 135 9.76 10.65 -4.22
CA ASN A 135 10.83 10.64 -3.23
C ASN A 135 10.42 9.89 -1.96
N ALA A 136 9.21 10.09 -1.44
CA ALA A 136 8.71 9.40 -0.26
C ALA A 136 8.72 7.87 -0.45
N ILE A 137 8.29 7.40 -1.63
CA ILE A 137 8.26 5.98 -1.97
C ILE A 137 9.65 5.33 -1.95
N VAL A 138 10.67 6.02 -2.47
CA VAL A 138 12.05 5.50 -2.45
C VAL A 138 12.51 5.22 -1.03
N GLU A 139 12.22 6.10 -0.10
CA GLU A 139 12.59 5.93 1.31
C GLU A 139 11.86 4.74 1.95
N ASP A 140 10.56 4.56 1.62
CA ASP A 140 9.79 3.44 2.15
C ASP A 140 10.26 2.09 1.59
N LEU A 141 10.58 2.00 0.30
CA LEU A 141 11.16 0.79 -0.30
C LEU A 141 12.50 0.42 0.36
N ARG A 142 13.40 1.39 0.56
CA ARG A 142 14.67 1.15 1.25
C ARG A 142 14.49 0.70 2.69
N LYS A 143 13.53 1.28 3.38
CA LYS A 143 13.19 0.90 4.76
C LYS A 143 12.74 -0.56 4.84
N MET A 144 11.87 -0.99 3.93
CA MET A 144 11.39 -2.38 3.86
C MET A 144 12.52 -3.34 3.45
N GLU A 145 13.35 -2.97 2.47
CA GLU A 145 14.52 -3.77 2.04
C GLU A 145 15.51 -4.00 3.18
N ALA A 146 15.70 -3.01 4.05
CA ALA A 146 16.64 -3.06 5.15
C ALA A 146 16.14 -3.84 6.38
N GLU A 147 14.89 -4.28 6.40
CA GLU A 147 14.29 -4.95 7.56
C GLU A 147 14.57 -6.47 7.51
N PRO A 148 15.43 -7.01 8.39
CA PRO A 148 15.94 -8.38 8.25
C PRO A 148 14.91 -9.46 8.57
N ARG A 149 13.80 -9.10 9.24
CA ARG A 149 12.74 -10.04 9.63
C ARG A 149 11.51 -9.97 8.75
N ILE A 150 11.58 -9.28 7.63
CA ILE A 150 10.54 -9.23 6.63
C ILE A 150 11.02 -9.98 5.39
N SER A 151 10.30 -11.03 5.00
CA SER A 151 10.63 -11.79 3.79
C SER A 151 9.91 -11.27 2.56
N GLU A 152 8.69 -10.74 2.74
CA GLU A 152 7.89 -10.23 1.64
C GLU A 152 7.25 -8.89 2.04
N ALA A 153 7.51 -7.89 1.23
CA ALA A 153 6.94 -6.56 1.39
C ALA A 153 6.64 -5.94 0.03
N GLY A 154 5.81 -4.93 0.03
CA GLY A 154 5.46 -4.19 -1.16
C GLY A 154 5.01 -2.77 -0.86
N LEU A 155 5.18 -1.94 -1.87
CA LEU A 155 4.63 -0.61 -1.87
C LEU A 155 3.31 -0.60 -2.62
N VAL A 156 2.30 0.01 -2.03
CA VAL A 156 1.00 0.29 -2.64
C VAL A 156 0.91 1.79 -2.90
N LEU A 157 0.78 2.19 -4.15
CA LEU A 157 0.50 3.56 -4.54
C LEU A 157 -0.95 3.66 -5.04
N ILE A 158 -1.75 4.49 -4.38
CA ILE A 158 -3.05 4.92 -4.88
C ILE A 158 -2.85 6.27 -5.56
N VAL A 159 -3.23 6.40 -6.82
CA VAL A 159 -3.07 7.65 -7.53
C VAL A 159 -4.37 8.08 -8.20
N PHE A 160 -4.75 9.34 -7.95
CA PHE A 160 -5.89 10.00 -8.58
C PHE A 160 -5.40 10.94 -9.67
N LEU A 161 -5.87 10.73 -10.91
CA LEU A 161 -5.36 11.45 -12.07
C LEU A 161 -6.39 11.55 -13.21
N GLU A 162 -6.02 12.33 -14.21
CA GLU A 162 -6.88 12.65 -15.34
C GLU A 162 -7.03 11.47 -16.34
N SER A 163 -5.94 10.71 -16.59
CA SER A 163 -5.95 9.72 -17.67
C SER A 163 -4.98 8.57 -17.48
N ALA A 164 -5.27 7.43 -18.12
CA ALA A 164 -4.39 6.27 -18.14
C ALA A 164 -3.05 6.54 -18.84
N ALA A 165 -3.03 7.38 -19.86
CA ALA A 165 -1.79 7.74 -20.55
C ALA A 165 -0.83 8.51 -19.64
N LEU A 166 -1.38 9.39 -18.79
CA LEU A 166 -0.59 10.10 -17.79
C LEU A 166 -0.08 9.14 -16.71
N LEU A 167 -0.92 8.21 -16.27
CA LEU A 167 -0.52 7.18 -15.31
C LEU A 167 0.72 6.42 -15.81
N GLU A 168 0.68 5.88 -17.02
CA GLU A 168 1.78 5.09 -17.57
C GLU A 168 3.08 5.88 -17.61
N LYS A 169 3.02 7.10 -18.13
CA LYS A 169 4.18 8.02 -18.14
C LYS A 169 4.73 8.29 -16.75
N ASP A 170 3.86 8.48 -15.75
CA ASP A 170 4.29 8.77 -14.38
C ASP A 170 4.91 7.56 -13.70
N LEU A 171 4.40 6.36 -13.98
CA LEU A 171 4.95 5.11 -13.45
C LEU A 171 6.32 4.80 -14.10
N GLU A 172 6.48 5.00 -15.41
CA GLU A 172 7.78 4.89 -16.10
C GLU A 172 8.81 5.86 -15.51
N LEU A 173 8.43 7.13 -15.33
CA LEU A 173 9.32 8.11 -14.69
C LEU A 173 9.69 7.74 -13.26
N PHE A 174 8.81 7.05 -12.54
CA PHE A 174 9.12 6.56 -11.21
C PHE A 174 10.12 5.40 -11.26
N GLU A 175 9.94 4.45 -12.17
CA GLU A 175 10.88 3.33 -12.36
C GLU A 175 12.27 3.83 -12.76
N ASP A 176 12.36 4.88 -13.56
CA ASP A 176 13.63 5.58 -13.84
C ASP A 176 14.26 6.19 -12.57
N VAL A 177 13.43 6.70 -11.65
CA VAL A 177 13.92 7.20 -10.35
C VAL A 177 14.45 6.06 -9.50
N LEU A 178 13.76 4.91 -9.45
CA LEU A 178 14.23 3.73 -8.72
C LEU A 178 15.57 3.24 -9.27
N ALA A 179 15.69 3.12 -10.59
CA ALA A 179 16.92 2.70 -11.25
C ALA A 179 18.09 3.64 -10.95
N ARG A 180 17.90 4.96 -11.08
CA ARG A 180 18.92 5.97 -10.76
C ARG A 180 19.34 6.00 -9.30
N LYS A 181 18.45 5.60 -8.39
CA LYS A 181 18.71 5.53 -6.94
C LYS A 181 19.13 4.14 -6.48
N GLU A 182 19.32 3.22 -7.41
CA GLU A 182 19.72 1.83 -7.14
C GLU A 182 18.80 1.11 -6.14
N VAL A 183 17.49 1.40 -6.22
CA VAL A 183 16.47 0.73 -5.42
C VAL A 183 15.86 -0.41 -6.23
N LEU A 184 15.96 -1.63 -5.72
CA LEU A 184 15.40 -2.80 -6.38
C LEU A 184 13.94 -2.97 -6.00
N ALA A 185 13.10 -3.06 -7.02
CA ALA A 185 11.69 -3.42 -6.88
C ALA A 185 11.33 -4.45 -7.94
N GLY A 186 10.38 -5.32 -7.62
CA GLY A 186 9.83 -6.26 -8.58
C GLY A 186 8.93 -5.60 -9.63
N PHE A 187 8.46 -6.37 -10.57
CA PHE A 187 7.55 -5.87 -11.61
C PHE A 187 6.25 -5.34 -11.00
N ARG A 188 5.90 -4.11 -11.35
CA ARG A 188 4.67 -3.49 -10.89
C ARG A 188 3.44 -4.25 -11.37
N GLN A 189 2.45 -4.31 -10.51
CA GLN A 189 1.09 -4.70 -10.85
C GLN A 189 0.19 -3.46 -10.76
N VAL A 190 -0.62 -3.19 -11.80
CA VAL A 190 -1.44 -1.96 -11.86
C VAL A 190 -2.87 -2.30 -12.20
N ARG A 191 -3.81 -1.67 -11.50
CA ARG A 191 -5.24 -1.71 -11.81
C ARG A 191 -5.84 -0.32 -11.74
N GLY A 192 -6.77 -0.03 -12.65
CA GLY A 192 -7.46 1.25 -12.71
C GLY A 192 -8.95 1.10 -12.39
N VAL A 193 -9.49 2.11 -11.73
CA VAL A 193 -10.94 2.30 -11.51
C VAL A 193 -11.33 3.65 -12.09
N ARG A 194 -12.27 3.67 -13.02
CA ARG A 194 -12.78 4.92 -13.58
C ARG A 194 -13.58 5.68 -12.52
N ILE A 195 -13.28 6.95 -12.40
CA ILE A 195 -14.06 7.89 -11.58
C ILE A 195 -14.95 8.67 -12.52
N LEU A 196 -16.22 8.71 -12.21
CA LEU A 196 -17.23 9.41 -13.01
C LEU A 196 -17.75 10.62 -12.24
N ASP A 197 -18.22 11.63 -12.99
CA ASP A 197 -18.90 12.80 -12.45
C ASP A 197 -18.05 13.61 -11.44
N ARG A 198 -16.71 13.65 -11.65
CA ARG A 198 -15.78 14.45 -10.86
C ARG A 198 -15.00 15.44 -11.72
N ILE A 199 -14.60 16.54 -11.09
CA ILE A 199 -13.77 17.57 -11.72
C ILE A 199 -12.30 17.17 -11.54
N GLY A 200 -11.57 17.04 -12.63
CA GLY A 200 -10.13 16.81 -12.64
C GLY A 200 -9.73 15.33 -12.62
N HIS A 201 -10.16 14.55 -11.63
CA HIS A 201 -9.81 13.14 -11.56
C HIS A 201 -10.82 12.26 -12.30
N HIS A 202 -10.35 11.50 -13.30
CA HIS A 202 -11.17 10.54 -14.06
C HIS A 202 -10.73 9.10 -13.87
N LEU A 203 -9.61 8.90 -13.16
CA LEU A 203 -9.04 7.60 -12.88
C LEU A 203 -8.48 7.58 -11.45
N CYS A 204 -8.84 6.54 -10.70
CA CYS A 204 -8.09 6.09 -9.54
C CYS A 204 -7.33 4.83 -9.93
N ALA A 205 -6.01 4.82 -9.78
CA ALA A 205 -5.21 3.64 -10.02
C ALA A 205 -4.54 3.15 -8.74
N VAL A 206 -4.44 1.83 -8.61
CA VAL A 206 -3.62 1.16 -7.61
C VAL A 206 -2.45 0.53 -8.32
N ALA A 207 -1.24 0.90 -7.93
CA ALA A 207 -0.01 0.28 -8.39
C ALA A 207 0.72 -0.35 -7.21
N VAL A 208 1.18 -1.58 -7.38
CA VAL A 208 1.90 -2.32 -6.34
C VAL A 208 3.25 -2.78 -6.86
N TRP A 209 4.31 -2.49 -6.13
CA TRP A 209 5.67 -2.98 -6.38
C TRP A 209 6.09 -3.90 -5.25
N PRO A 210 6.41 -5.18 -5.54
CA PRO A 210 7.09 -6.03 -4.57
C PRO A 210 8.47 -5.46 -4.25
N THR A 211 8.90 -5.51 -3.00
CA THR A 211 10.30 -5.26 -2.65
C THR A 211 11.13 -6.50 -2.99
N ILE A 212 12.36 -6.28 -3.41
CA ILE A 212 13.34 -7.36 -3.59
C ILE A 212 14.30 -7.28 -2.42
N GLN A 213 14.26 -8.28 -1.55
CA GLN A 213 15.23 -8.40 -0.46
C GLN A 213 16.57 -8.92 -0.99
N ARG A 214 17.65 -8.36 -0.48
CA ARG A 214 19.04 -8.76 -0.79
C ARG A 214 19.51 -9.89 0.13
#